data_3ffa94535ba9e953fb78883abb7adcf3
#
_entry.id   3ffa94535ba9e953fb78883abb7adcf3
#
_cell.length_a   1.000
_cell.length_b   1.000
_cell.length_c   1.000
_cell.angle_alpha   90.00
_cell.angle_beta   90.00
_cell.angle_gamma   90.00
#
_symmetry.space_group_name_H-M   'P 1'
#
loop_
_entity.id
_entity.type
_entity.pdbx_description
1 polymer ?
#
loop_
_entity_poly.entity_id
_entity_poly.type
_entity_poly.pdbx_seq_one_letter_code
_entity_poly.pdbx_strand_id
1 'polypeptide(L)'
;MGGVLQRSRYIASFLKQHLCKEYNIKHIHGKPLHPQTQGKIERYHRSMKNVIKLNHYFCPSELEKAIDGLVKYYNERRFHESLDNLTHRDVYLGQGEEIKRIRETIKQNSINKRISEHKRMKLQHK
;
A
#
# COMPACT_ATOMS: atom_id res chain seq x y z
N MET A 1 -30.95 19.74 -21.25
CA MET A 1 -30.39 18.91 -20.14
C MET A 1 -28.90 19.13 -19.83
N GLY A 2 -28.19 20.07 -20.47
CA GLY A 2 -26.76 20.33 -20.23
C GLY A 2 -26.40 21.17 -18.99
N GLY A 3 -27.34 21.89 -18.39
CA GLY A 3 -27.06 22.89 -17.36
C GLY A 3 -26.73 22.33 -15.96
N VAL A 4 -27.26 21.17 -15.60
CA VAL A 4 -27.11 20.58 -14.25
C VAL A 4 -25.71 19.95 -14.08
N LEU A 5 -25.21 19.26 -15.09
CA LEU A 5 -23.88 18.65 -15.07
C LEU A 5 -22.74 19.68 -15.08
N GLN A 6 -22.97 20.82 -15.71
CA GLN A 6 -22.01 21.91 -15.77
C GLN A 6 -21.90 22.64 -14.41
N ARG A 7 -23.03 22.89 -13.73
CA ARG A 7 -23.05 23.46 -12.36
C ARG A 7 -22.35 22.55 -11.35
N SER A 8 -22.56 21.24 -11.41
CA SER A 8 -21.92 20.27 -10.53
C SER A 8 -20.39 20.29 -10.66
N ARG A 9 -19.84 20.43 -11.87
CA ARG A 9 -18.39 20.54 -12.10
C ARG A 9 -17.81 21.84 -11.52
N TYR A 10 -18.50 22.96 -11.63
CA TYR A 10 -18.05 24.24 -11.06
C TYR A 10 -18.02 24.21 -9.53
N ILE A 11 -19.08 23.68 -8.90
CA ILE A 11 -19.16 23.55 -7.44
C ILE A 11 -18.04 22.63 -6.91
N ALA A 12 -17.80 21.48 -7.55
CA ALA A 12 -16.75 20.56 -7.18
C ALA A 12 -15.35 21.19 -7.33
N SER A 13 -15.13 21.98 -8.39
CA SER A 13 -13.87 22.70 -8.61
C SER A 13 -13.64 23.78 -7.55
N PHE A 14 -14.68 24.56 -7.21
CA PHE A 14 -14.62 25.60 -6.20
C PHE A 14 -14.31 25.03 -4.81
N LEU A 15 -15.06 24.01 -4.36
CA LEU A 15 -14.85 23.33 -3.08
C LEU A 15 -13.43 22.75 -2.98
N LYS A 16 -12.96 22.14 -4.06
CA LYS A 16 -11.61 21.59 -4.13
C LYS A 16 -10.53 22.66 -3.97
N GLN A 17 -10.67 23.80 -4.65
CA GLN A 17 -9.73 24.90 -4.51
C GLN A 17 -9.74 25.50 -3.10
N HIS A 18 -10.92 25.61 -2.50
CA HIS A 18 -11.07 26.10 -1.14
C HIS A 18 -10.37 25.19 -0.13
N LEU A 19 -10.64 23.88 -0.17
CA LEU A 19 -10.00 22.88 0.68
C LEU A 19 -8.48 22.86 0.50
N CYS A 20 -7.98 22.92 -0.74
CA CYS A 20 -6.55 22.94 -1.00
C CYS A 20 -5.86 24.15 -0.36
N LYS A 21 -6.52 25.32 -0.36
CA LYS A 21 -5.99 26.54 0.29
C LYS A 21 -6.08 26.46 1.80
N GLU A 22 -7.19 26.01 2.35
CA GLU A 22 -7.43 25.88 3.79
C GLU A 22 -6.44 24.94 4.47
N TYR A 23 -6.17 23.78 3.85
CA TYR A 23 -5.28 22.76 4.39
C TYR A 23 -3.85 22.82 3.82
N ASN A 24 -3.51 23.87 3.08
CA ASN A 24 -2.20 24.04 2.43
C ASN A 24 -1.76 22.81 1.60
N ILE A 25 -2.72 22.21 0.86
CA ILE A 25 -2.49 21.01 0.04
C ILE A 25 -2.19 21.45 -1.40
N LYS A 26 -1.04 21.04 -1.92
CA LYS A 26 -0.71 21.24 -3.34
C LYS A 26 -1.48 20.24 -4.20
N HIS A 27 -2.42 20.74 -4.98
CA HIS A 27 -3.14 19.91 -5.94
C HIS A 27 -2.33 19.72 -7.22
N ILE A 28 -2.02 18.46 -7.55
CA ILE A 28 -1.30 18.07 -8.78
C ILE A 28 -2.26 17.34 -9.70
N HIS A 29 -2.45 17.86 -10.91
CA HIS A 29 -3.23 17.19 -11.95
C HIS A 29 -2.35 16.18 -12.69
N GLY A 30 -2.88 14.99 -12.94
CA GLY A 30 -2.29 14.07 -13.90
C GLY A 30 -2.35 14.67 -15.32
N LYS A 31 -1.33 14.41 -16.14
CA LYS A 31 -1.37 14.80 -17.56
C LYS A 31 -2.54 14.12 -18.26
N PRO A 32 -3.25 14.80 -19.15
CA PRO A 32 -4.25 14.16 -20.00
C PRO A 32 -3.62 12.98 -20.77
N LEU A 33 -4.37 11.91 -20.92
CA LEU A 33 -3.95 10.67 -21.62
C LEU A 33 -2.73 9.95 -21.01
N HIS A 34 -2.39 10.24 -19.74
CA HIS A 34 -1.29 9.59 -19.01
C HIS A 34 -1.81 8.77 -17.82
N PRO A 35 -2.36 7.56 -18.06
CA PRO A 35 -3.02 6.74 -17.01
C PRO A 35 -2.06 6.27 -15.91
N GLN A 36 -0.75 6.26 -16.17
CA GLN A 36 0.26 5.81 -15.22
C GLN A 36 0.27 6.59 -13.90
N THR A 37 -0.07 7.89 -13.96
CA THR A 37 -0.12 8.75 -12.76
C THR A 37 -1.18 8.30 -11.76
N GLN A 38 -2.28 7.71 -12.24
CA GLN A 38 -3.39 7.25 -11.41
C GLN A 38 -3.36 5.73 -11.15
N GLY A 39 -2.52 4.99 -11.87
CA GLY A 39 -2.49 3.53 -11.83
C GLY A 39 -2.24 2.95 -10.43
N LYS A 40 -1.49 3.64 -9.57
CA LYS A 40 -1.25 3.21 -8.18
C LYS A 40 -2.50 3.32 -7.32
N ILE A 41 -3.22 4.46 -7.40
CA ILE A 41 -4.44 4.67 -6.63
C ILE A 41 -5.59 3.79 -7.15
N GLU A 42 -5.67 3.56 -8.44
CA GLU A 42 -6.65 2.64 -9.04
C GLU A 42 -6.43 1.20 -8.58
N ARG A 43 -5.17 0.74 -8.53
CA ARG A 43 -4.81 -0.58 -8.01
C ARG A 43 -5.17 -0.71 -6.52
N TYR A 44 -4.91 0.32 -5.73
CA TYR A 44 -5.32 0.36 -4.33
C TYR A 44 -6.84 0.25 -4.18
N HIS A 45 -7.60 1.06 -4.92
CA HIS A 45 -9.06 1.03 -4.89
C HIS A 45 -9.61 -0.32 -5.36
N ARG A 46 -8.99 -0.95 -6.36
CA ARG A 46 -9.38 -2.30 -6.82
C ARG A 46 -9.18 -3.33 -5.72
N SER A 47 -8.02 -3.32 -5.07
CA SER A 47 -7.73 -4.22 -3.95
C SER A 47 -8.71 -4.04 -2.80
N MET A 48 -9.01 -2.79 -2.44
CA MET A 48 -9.98 -2.45 -1.41
C MET A 48 -11.40 -2.93 -1.77
N LYS A 49 -11.86 -2.64 -2.99
CA LYS A 49 -13.19 -3.07 -3.45
C LYS A 49 -13.33 -4.60 -3.45
N ASN A 50 -12.29 -5.33 -3.84
CA ASN A 50 -12.33 -6.79 -3.87
C ASN A 50 -12.50 -7.41 -2.48
N VAL A 51 -11.93 -6.79 -1.43
CA VAL A 51 -12.10 -7.27 -0.05
C VAL A 51 -13.43 -6.82 0.54
N ILE A 52 -13.76 -5.53 0.41
CA ILE A 52 -14.96 -4.95 1.03
C ILE A 52 -16.25 -5.54 0.46
N LYS A 53 -16.30 -5.80 -0.86
CA LYS A 53 -17.49 -6.36 -1.51
C LYS A 53 -17.78 -7.83 -1.17
N LEU A 54 -16.85 -8.54 -0.56
CA LEU A 54 -17.05 -9.95 -0.19
C LEU A 54 -17.90 -10.11 1.09
N ASN A 55 -18.03 -9.06 1.88
CA ASN A 55 -18.77 -9.09 3.13
C ASN A 55 -20.09 -8.32 3.03
N HIS A 56 -21.08 -8.72 3.81
CA HIS A 56 -22.31 -7.97 4.01
C HIS A 56 -22.17 -7.08 5.25
N TYR A 57 -22.64 -5.84 5.15
CA TYR A 57 -22.60 -4.85 6.21
C TYR A 57 -24.02 -4.42 6.51
N PHE A 58 -24.42 -4.57 7.76
CA PHE A 58 -25.80 -4.24 8.20
C PHE A 58 -25.93 -2.77 8.58
N CYS A 59 -24.83 -2.12 8.95
CA CYS A 59 -24.82 -0.71 9.30
C CYS A 59 -23.54 0.00 8.78
N PRO A 60 -23.59 1.32 8.59
CA PRO A 60 -22.45 2.10 8.09
C PRO A 60 -21.21 1.98 8.97
N SER A 61 -21.37 1.88 10.30
CA SER A 61 -20.26 1.76 11.23
C SER A 61 -19.47 0.44 11.09
N GLU A 62 -20.11 -0.64 10.66
CA GLU A 62 -19.41 -1.90 10.34
C GLU A 62 -18.55 -1.75 9.09
N LEU A 63 -19.08 -1.09 8.07
CA LEU A 63 -18.34 -0.79 6.85
C LEU A 63 -17.12 0.10 7.14
N GLU A 64 -17.28 1.14 7.96
CA GLU A 64 -16.17 2.02 8.37
C GLU A 64 -15.07 1.24 9.07
N LYS A 65 -15.41 0.40 10.06
CA LYS A 65 -14.44 -0.47 10.76
C LYS A 65 -13.73 -1.43 9.82
N ALA A 66 -14.44 -1.99 8.85
CA ALA A 66 -13.84 -2.88 7.86
C ALA A 66 -12.87 -2.14 6.94
N ILE A 67 -13.20 -0.92 6.52
CA ILE A 67 -12.31 -0.06 5.72
C ILE A 67 -11.07 0.32 6.54
N ASP A 68 -11.22 0.76 7.77
CA ASP A 68 -10.10 1.12 8.66
C ASP A 68 -9.16 -0.06 8.89
N GLY A 69 -9.72 -1.23 9.16
CA GLY A 69 -8.95 -2.47 9.30
C GLY A 69 -8.16 -2.82 8.04
N LEU A 70 -8.78 -2.65 6.87
CA LEU A 70 -8.12 -2.91 5.59
C LEU A 70 -7.02 -1.89 5.30
N VAL A 71 -7.25 -0.61 5.54
CA VAL A 71 -6.26 0.46 5.38
C VAL A 71 -5.05 0.19 6.27
N LYS A 72 -5.29 -0.17 7.53
CA LYS A 72 -4.24 -0.52 8.49
C LYS A 72 -3.44 -1.74 8.03
N TYR A 73 -4.13 -2.81 7.63
CA TYR A 73 -3.47 -4.00 7.07
C TYR A 73 -2.63 -3.65 5.84
N TYR A 74 -3.17 -2.88 4.91
CA TYR A 74 -2.50 -2.51 3.67
C TYR A 74 -1.22 -1.71 3.91
N ASN A 75 -1.24 -0.79 4.86
CA ASN A 75 -0.10 0.07 5.15
C ASN A 75 0.94 -0.58 6.06
N GLU A 76 0.51 -1.39 7.03
CA GLU A 76 1.38 -1.88 8.11
C GLU A 76 1.80 -3.35 7.95
N ARG A 77 1.04 -4.16 7.22
CA ARG A 77 1.28 -5.61 7.17
C ARG A 77 1.51 -6.14 5.76
N ARG A 78 0.93 -5.50 4.75
CA ARG A 78 1.06 -5.98 3.38
C ARG A 78 2.44 -5.62 2.82
N PHE A 79 3.19 -6.65 2.44
CA PHE A 79 4.44 -6.49 1.71
C PHE A 79 4.19 -6.19 0.23
N HIS A 80 5.03 -5.33 -0.33
CA HIS A 80 4.94 -4.93 -1.72
C HIS A 80 6.25 -5.23 -2.44
N GLU A 81 6.17 -6.04 -3.49
CA GLU A 81 7.32 -6.41 -4.30
C GLU A 81 8.05 -5.17 -4.87
N SER A 82 7.29 -4.17 -5.34
CA SER A 82 7.82 -2.91 -5.84
C SER A 82 8.56 -2.05 -4.79
N LEU A 83 8.48 -2.43 -3.51
CA LEU A 83 9.17 -1.81 -2.38
C LEU A 83 10.16 -2.80 -1.73
N ASP A 84 10.73 -3.73 -2.49
CA ASP A 84 11.64 -4.76 -2.00
C ASP A 84 11.03 -5.60 -0.86
N ASN A 85 9.76 -5.93 -0.99
CA ASN A 85 8.98 -6.65 0.03
C ASN A 85 8.96 -5.93 1.40
N LEU A 86 8.94 -4.61 1.39
CA LEU A 86 8.68 -3.79 2.56
C LEU A 86 7.20 -3.40 2.62
N THR A 87 6.74 -2.99 3.81
CA THR A 87 5.44 -2.36 3.96
C THR A 87 5.52 -0.87 3.61
N HIS A 88 4.38 -0.24 3.32
CA HIS A 88 4.37 1.21 3.10
C HIS A 88 4.84 1.97 4.34
N ARG A 89 4.51 1.47 5.52
CA ARG A 89 4.94 2.05 6.80
C ARG A 89 6.45 2.01 6.97
N ASP A 90 7.10 0.87 6.67
CA ASP A 90 8.56 0.73 6.78
C ASP A 90 9.28 1.75 5.90
N VAL A 91 8.78 1.94 4.67
CA VAL A 91 9.34 2.92 3.73
C VAL A 91 9.08 4.35 4.20
N TYR A 92 7.87 4.65 4.68
CA TYR A 92 7.50 5.97 5.16
C TYR A 92 8.31 6.41 6.39
N LEU A 93 8.59 5.48 7.30
CA LEU A 93 9.41 5.73 8.50
C LEU A 93 10.92 5.66 8.23
N GLY A 94 11.35 5.40 7.00
CA GLY A 94 12.77 5.30 6.63
C GLY A 94 13.49 4.06 7.18
N GLN A 95 12.75 3.05 7.65
CA GLN A 95 13.31 1.83 8.27
C GLN A 95 13.68 0.76 7.23
N GLY A 96 13.41 1.00 5.96
CA GLY A 96 13.56 0.01 4.90
C GLY A 96 14.96 -0.56 4.77
N GLU A 97 16.00 0.26 4.84
CA GLU A 97 17.38 -0.18 4.70
C GLU A 97 17.85 -1.05 5.87
N GLU A 98 17.44 -0.71 7.08
CA GLU A 98 17.75 -1.50 8.28
C GLU A 98 17.10 -2.89 8.21
N ILE A 99 15.83 -2.93 7.84
CA ILE A 99 15.09 -4.19 7.65
C ILE A 99 15.77 -5.07 6.59
N LYS A 100 16.22 -4.51 5.48
CA LYS A 100 16.95 -5.24 4.43
C LYS A 100 18.28 -5.81 4.96
N ARG A 101 19.05 -5.05 5.71
CA ARG A 101 20.29 -5.52 6.34
C ARG A 101 20.05 -6.68 7.29
N ILE A 102 19.03 -6.57 8.15
CA ILE A 102 18.65 -7.66 9.06
C ILE A 102 18.27 -8.92 8.28
N ARG A 103 17.46 -8.79 7.24
CA ARG A 103 17.07 -9.92 6.38
C ARG A 103 18.26 -10.59 5.71
N GLU A 104 19.21 -9.83 5.19
CA GLU A 104 20.43 -10.39 4.58
C GLU A 104 21.28 -11.13 5.61
N THR A 105 21.45 -10.57 6.81
CA THR A 105 22.16 -11.25 7.92
C THR A 105 21.50 -12.58 8.30
N ILE A 106 20.17 -12.60 8.44
CA ILE A 106 19.40 -13.82 8.74
C ILE A 106 19.58 -14.85 7.61
N LYS A 107 19.53 -14.41 6.37
CA LYS A 107 19.72 -15.28 5.20
C LYS A 107 21.10 -15.91 5.20
N GLN A 108 22.17 -15.13 5.40
CA GLN A 108 23.55 -15.64 5.45
C GLN A 108 23.74 -16.63 6.61
N ASN A 109 23.24 -16.31 7.80
CA ASN A 109 23.30 -17.20 8.95
C ASN A 109 22.57 -18.53 8.67
N SER A 110 21.41 -18.49 8.03
CA SER A 110 20.65 -19.68 7.66
C SER A 110 21.38 -20.54 6.61
N ILE A 111 22.05 -19.92 5.65
CA ILE A 111 22.87 -20.61 4.65
C ILE A 111 24.07 -21.28 5.34
N ASN A 112 24.81 -20.55 6.15
CA ASN A 112 26.00 -21.06 6.86
C ASN A 112 25.62 -22.22 7.78
N LYS A 113 24.50 -22.11 8.50
CA LYS A 113 23.98 -23.20 9.34
C LYS A 113 23.71 -24.46 8.54
N ARG A 114 23.01 -24.36 7.42
CA ARG A 114 22.73 -25.52 6.54
C ARG A 114 24.01 -26.15 5.98
N ILE A 115 24.99 -25.34 5.58
CA ILE A 115 26.28 -25.84 5.10
C ILE A 115 27.02 -26.62 6.19
N SER A 116 27.07 -26.07 7.42
CA SER A 116 27.72 -26.73 8.54
C SER A 116 27.04 -28.04 8.94
N GLU A 117 25.72 -28.07 8.98
CA GLU A 117 24.92 -29.27 9.24
C GLU A 117 25.18 -30.36 8.18
N HIS A 118 25.16 -29.97 6.90
CA HIS A 118 25.43 -30.89 5.81
C HIS A 118 26.85 -31.48 5.88
N LYS A 119 27.87 -30.67 6.19
CA LYS A 119 29.23 -31.14 6.39
C LYS A 119 29.31 -32.12 7.56
N ARG A 120 28.62 -31.84 8.67
CA ARG A 120 28.60 -32.73 9.85
C ARG A 120 27.96 -34.09 9.53
N MET A 121 26.84 -34.11 8.80
CA MET A 121 26.19 -35.35 8.39
C MET A 121 27.08 -36.21 7.48
N LYS A 122 27.77 -35.58 6.53
CA LYS A 122 28.72 -36.32 5.65
C LYS A 122 29.85 -36.98 6.41
N LEU A 123 30.30 -36.41 7.53
CA LEU A 123 31.36 -37.00 8.37
C LEU A 123 30.86 -38.17 9.22
N GLN A 124 29.56 -38.22 9.55
CA GLN A 124 28.95 -39.29 10.33
C GLN A 124 28.60 -40.54 9.48
N HIS A 125 28.54 -40.42 8.16
CA HIS A 125 28.25 -41.51 7.23
C HIS A 125 29.48 -42.08 6.53
N LYS A 126 30.70 -41.73 6.98
CA LYS A 126 31.97 -42.36 6.62
C LYS A 126 32.46 -43.27 7.72
#